data_b99a91aee4862fd084ea9e43a445c90b
#
_entry.id   b99a91aee4862fd084ea9e43a445c90b
#
_cell.length_a   1.000
_cell.length_b   1.000
_cell.length_c   1.000
_cell.angle_alpha   90.00
_cell.angle_beta   90.00
_cell.angle_gamma   90.00
#
_symmetry.space_group_name_H-M   'P 1'
#
loop_
_entity.id
_entity.type
_entity.pdbx_description
1 polymer ?
#
loop_
_entity_poly.entity_id
_entity_poly.type
_entity_poly.pdbx_seq_one_letter_code
_entity_poly.pdbx_strand_id
1 'polypeptide(L)'
;MNPTVDIIFKYFPNLSEKQKEQFTKLAEVYPFWNDQINVISRKDIESLYLKHVLHSLGIAKFVTELKPGTRILDVGTGGGFPGIPLAILFPEVQFHLVDSIGKKIKVVRGVAEAIGLTNVEADHMRAEQIDYKYDFIVSRAVTRLAEFTSWIRNKFEKQDKNGIPNGILYLKGGDLKEEIKESRLKVELHPLSSYFEEDFFETKYVLYTPM
;
A
#
# COMPACT_ATOMS: atom_id res chain seq x y z
N MET A 1 -6.60 -24.47 -0.12
CA MET A 1 -5.67 -23.94 -1.14
C MET A 1 -5.51 -22.44 -0.90
N ASN A 2 -4.29 -21.89 -1.05
CA ASN A 2 -4.11 -20.45 -0.99
C ASN A 2 -4.77 -19.80 -2.20
N PRO A 3 -5.43 -18.64 -2.03
CA PRO A 3 -6.06 -17.93 -3.13
C PRO A 3 -5.04 -17.55 -4.22
N THR A 4 -5.45 -17.70 -5.48
CA THR A 4 -4.70 -17.26 -6.67
C THR A 4 -5.04 -15.81 -7.03
N VAL A 5 -4.57 -15.33 -8.18
CA VAL A 5 -4.94 -14.00 -8.70
C VAL A 5 -6.45 -13.82 -8.87
N ASP A 6 -7.21 -14.89 -8.99
CA ASP A 6 -8.67 -14.84 -9.14
C ASP A 6 -9.39 -14.13 -7.99
N ILE A 7 -8.80 -14.15 -6.80
CA ILE A 7 -9.33 -13.39 -5.66
C ILE A 7 -9.31 -11.87 -5.95
N ILE A 8 -8.31 -11.39 -6.68
CA ILE A 8 -8.26 -9.98 -7.08
C ILE A 8 -9.36 -9.67 -8.09
N PHE A 9 -9.57 -10.54 -9.07
CA PHE A 9 -10.59 -10.38 -10.09
C PHE A 9 -12.01 -10.46 -9.51
N LYS A 10 -12.22 -11.31 -8.48
CA LYS A 10 -13.47 -11.37 -7.72
C LYS A 10 -13.83 -10.01 -7.12
N TYR A 11 -12.90 -9.35 -6.46
CA TYR A 11 -13.18 -8.10 -5.75
C TYR A 11 -13.01 -6.83 -6.58
N PHE A 12 -12.31 -6.92 -7.72
CA PHE A 12 -12.08 -5.84 -8.66
C PHE A 12 -12.42 -6.29 -10.10
N PRO A 13 -13.71 -6.45 -10.43
CA PRO A 13 -14.13 -7.04 -11.71
C PRO A 13 -13.87 -6.12 -12.92
N ASN A 14 -13.69 -4.82 -12.71
CA ASN A 14 -13.57 -3.82 -13.79
C ASN A 14 -12.11 -3.55 -14.20
N LEU A 15 -11.18 -4.46 -13.91
CA LEU A 15 -9.79 -4.31 -14.32
C LEU A 15 -9.63 -4.41 -15.85
N SER A 16 -8.81 -3.54 -16.42
CA SER A 16 -8.38 -3.66 -17.82
C SER A 16 -7.54 -4.92 -18.02
N GLU A 17 -7.42 -5.38 -19.27
CA GLU A 17 -6.60 -6.55 -19.59
C GLU A 17 -5.12 -6.33 -19.19
N LYS A 18 -4.59 -5.13 -19.36
CA LYS A 18 -3.24 -4.77 -18.88
C LYS A 18 -3.10 -4.93 -17.36
N GLN A 19 -4.07 -4.47 -16.58
CA GLN A 19 -4.05 -4.62 -15.12
C GLN A 19 -4.15 -6.09 -14.70
N LYS A 20 -5.01 -6.88 -15.35
CA LYS A 20 -5.11 -8.33 -15.11
C LYS A 20 -3.78 -9.03 -15.38
N GLU A 21 -3.12 -8.70 -16.49
CA GLU A 21 -1.81 -9.22 -16.83
C GLU A 21 -0.77 -8.83 -15.77
N GLN A 22 -0.73 -7.56 -15.35
CA GLN A 22 0.18 -7.08 -14.34
C GLN A 22 -0.02 -7.80 -12.99
N PHE A 23 -1.27 -7.94 -12.51
CA PHE A 23 -1.57 -8.71 -11.31
C PHE A 23 -1.16 -10.18 -11.44
N THR A 24 -1.42 -10.81 -12.58
CA THR A 24 -1.06 -12.22 -12.83
C THR A 24 0.47 -12.44 -12.77
N LYS A 25 1.25 -11.54 -13.34
CA LYS A 25 2.71 -11.60 -13.31
C LYS A 25 3.33 -11.55 -11.91
N LEU A 26 2.64 -11.00 -10.93
CA LEU A 26 3.15 -10.94 -9.55
C LEU A 26 3.46 -12.32 -8.98
N ALA A 27 2.71 -13.38 -9.39
CA ALA A 27 2.93 -14.76 -8.95
C ALA A 27 4.29 -15.34 -9.38
N GLU A 28 4.87 -14.83 -10.44
CA GLU A 28 6.19 -15.22 -10.93
C GLU A 28 7.27 -14.29 -10.39
N VAL A 29 7.03 -13.00 -10.45
CA VAL A 29 8.03 -11.97 -10.18
C VAL A 29 8.40 -11.92 -8.69
N TYR A 30 7.41 -12.00 -7.77
CA TYR A 30 7.71 -11.94 -6.34
C TYR A 30 8.50 -13.16 -5.83
N PRO A 31 8.17 -14.41 -6.15
CA PRO A 31 9.02 -15.56 -5.78
C PRO A 31 10.45 -15.41 -6.28
N PHE A 32 10.64 -15.03 -7.54
CA PHE A 32 11.96 -14.82 -8.14
C PHE A 32 12.82 -13.82 -7.34
N TRP A 33 12.23 -12.66 -6.97
CA TRP A 33 12.94 -11.66 -6.17
C TRP A 33 13.12 -12.09 -4.72
N ASN A 34 12.12 -12.78 -4.15
CA ASN A 34 12.16 -13.21 -2.75
C ASN A 34 13.21 -14.28 -2.47
N ASP A 35 13.55 -15.09 -3.46
CA ASP A 35 14.66 -16.04 -3.40
C ASP A 35 16.02 -15.35 -3.28
N GLN A 36 16.14 -14.14 -3.83
CA GLN A 36 17.36 -13.35 -3.78
C GLN A 36 17.41 -12.42 -2.57
N ILE A 37 16.29 -11.78 -2.26
CA ILE A 37 16.14 -10.79 -1.19
C ILE A 37 14.82 -11.03 -0.49
N ASN A 38 14.87 -11.52 0.73
CA ASN A 38 13.69 -11.86 1.52
C ASN A 38 12.90 -10.58 1.90
N VAL A 39 11.86 -10.26 1.14
CA VAL A 39 10.92 -9.14 1.38
C VAL A 39 9.55 -9.62 1.87
N ILE A 40 9.22 -10.90 1.65
CA ILE A 40 8.04 -11.60 2.15
C ILE A 40 8.53 -12.83 2.90
N SER A 41 7.95 -13.14 4.07
CA SER A 41 8.33 -14.35 4.79
C SER A 41 8.10 -15.59 3.92
N ARG A 42 8.93 -16.63 4.07
CA ARG A 42 8.78 -17.89 3.33
C ARG A 42 7.41 -18.53 3.50
N LYS A 43 6.79 -18.32 4.66
CA LYS A 43 5.45 -18.81 4.97
C LYS A 43 4.34 -18.02 4.30
N ASP A 44 4.57 -16.73 4.05
CA ASP A 44 3.54 -15.83 3.50
C ASP A 44 3.60 -15.68 1.97
N ILE A 45 4.71 -16.07 1.32
CA ILE A 45 4.84 -16.00 -0.14
C ILE A 45 3.78 -16.85 -0.85
N GLU A 46 3.41 -18.00 -0.27
CA GLU A 46 2.33 -18.86 -0.78
C GLU A 46 0.95 -18.18 -0.69
N SER A 47 0.82 -17.19 0.19
CA SER A 47 -0.41 -16.41 0.39
C SER A 47 -0.29 -14.99 -0.19
N LEU A 48 0.56 -14.80 -1.21
CA LEU A 48 0.86 -13.50 -1.83
C LEU A 48 -0.40 -12.70 -2.13
N TYR A 49 -1.35 -13.29 -2.84
CA TYR A 49 -2.55 -12.58 -3.28
C TYR A 49 -3.47 -12.19 -2.13
N LEU A 50 -3.65 -13.04 -1.15
CA LEU A 50 -4.52 -12.73 0.00
C LEU A 50 -3.86 -11.72 0.94
N LYS A 51 -2.66 -12.08 1.45
CA LYS A 51 -2.04 -11.37 2.57
C LYS A 51 -1.28 -10.11 2.16
N HIS A 52 -0.90 -10.00 0.90
CA HIS A 52 -0.11 -8.87 0.42
C HIS A 52 -0.85 -8.06 -0.65
N VAL A 53 -1.28 -8.66 -1.74
CA VAL A 53 -1.92 -7.92 -2.85
C VAL A 53 -3.30 -7.42 -2.44
N LEU A 54 -4.23 -8.33 -2.09
CA LEU A 54 -5.60 -7.94 -1.72
C LEU A 54 -5.63 -7.06 -0.47
N HIS A 55 -4.79 -7.37 0.53
CA HIS A 55 -4.67 -6.51 1.72
C HIS A 55 -4.27 -5.08 1.34
N SER A 56 -3.32 -4.91 0.43
CA SER A 56 -2.92 -3.58 -0.08
C SER A 56 -4.07 -2.85 -0.76
N LEU A 57 -4.84 -3.58 -1.58
CA LEU A 57 -6.01 -3.08 -2.29
C LEU A 57 -7.20 -2.74 -1.37
N GLY A 58 -7.13 -3.12 -0.09
CA GLY A 58 -8.08 -2.67 0.92
C GLY A 58 -8.18 -1.15 1.01
N ILE A 59 -7.09 -0.42 0.77
CA ILE A 59 -7.10 1.05 0.70
C ILE A 59 -8.05 1.54 -0.40
N ALA A 60 -8.08 0.86 -1.55
CA ALA A 60 -8.94 1.22 -2.68
C ALA A 60 -10.44 0.93 -2.44
N LYS A 61 -10.78 0.16 -1.41
CA LYS A 61 -12.18 -0.01 -0.98
C LYS A 61 -12.67 1.19 -0.17
N PHE A 62 -11.78 1.91 0.47
CA PHE A 62 -12.10 3.15 1.17
C PHE A 62 -12.00 4.37 0.23
N VAL A 63 -10.90 4.50 -0.51
CA VAL A 63 -10.71 5.58 -1.50
C VAL A 63 -10.95 4.98 -2.88
N THR A 64 -12.19 5.03 -3.33
CA THR A 64 -12.62 4.36 -4.57
C THR A 64 -12.20 5.11 -5.84
N GLU A 65 -11.99 6.43 -5.74
CA GLU A 65 -11.61 7.28 -6.86
C GLU A 65 -10.47 8.21 -6.47
N LEU A 66 -9.44 8.24 -7.31
CA LEU A 66 -8.32 9.16 -7.22
C LEU A 66 -8.19 9.92 -8.54
N LYS A 67 -8.09 11.24 -8.46
CA LYS A 67 -7.95 12.07 -9.65
C LYS A 67 -6.58 11.86 -10.32
N PRO A 68 -6.51 11.96 -11.66
CA PRO A 68 -5.25 11.95 -12.38
C PRO A 68 -4.25 12.95 -11.79
N GLY A 69 -2.99 12.53 -11.68
CA GLY A 69 -1.93 13.35 -11.08
C GLY A 69 -1.96 13.44 -9.55
N THR A 70 -2.82 12.67 -8.87
CA THR A 70 -2.70 12.46 -7.42
C THR A 70 -1.34 11.86 -7.10
N ARG A 71 -0.71 12.33 -6.03
CA ARG A 71 0.61 11.86 -5.58
C ARG A 71 0.48 11.12 -4.27
N ILE A 72 0.95 9.88 -4.26
CA ILE A 72 0.92 9.01 -3.07
C ILE A 72 2.35 8.60 -2.69
N LEU A 73 2.67 8.78 -1.41
CA LEU A 73 3.92 8.30 -0.82
C LEU A 73 3.64 6.98 -0.08
N ASP A 74 4.42 5.93 -0.37
CA ASP A 74 4.43 4.68 0.40
C ASP A 74 5.69 4.64 1.28
N VAL A 75 5.52 4.77 2.59
CA VAL A 75 6.62 4.83 3.55
C VAL A 75 6.86 3.45 4.17
N GLY A 76 8.11 3.00 4.07
CA GLY A 76 8.50 1.67 4.52
C GLY A 76 7.87 0.59 3.63
N THR A 77 7.93 0.81 2.33
CA THR A 77 7.24 0.00 1.31
C THR A 77 7.62 -1.49 1.33
N GLY A 78 8.76 -1.83 1.91
CA GLY A 78 9.24 -3.21 1.95
C GLY A 78 9.44 -3.79 0.56
N GLY A 79 8.71 -4.84 0.25
CA GLY A 79 8.67 -5.43 -1.08
C GLY A 79 7.76 -4.70 -2.08
N GLY A 80 7.30 -3.49 -1.78
CA GLY A 80 6.39 -2.73 -2.64
C GLY A 80 4.92 -2.79 -2.20
N PHE A 81 4.67 -3.00 -0.90
CA PHE A 81 3.31 -3.11 -0.36
C PHE A 81 3.03 -2.00 0.68
N PRO A 82 1.95 -1.19 0.47
CA PRO A 82 0.87 -1.38 -0.49
C PRO A 82 1.10 -0.74 -1.88
N GLY A 83 2.20 -0.05 -2.14
CA GLY A 83 2.41 0.81 -3.30
C GLY A 83 2.25 0.12 -4.66
N ILE A 84 2.87 -1.04 -4.90
CA ILE A 84 2.81 -1.75 -6.20
C ILE A 84 1.37 -2.17 -6.56
N PRO A 85 0.59 -2.85 -5.69
CA PRO A 85 -0.79 -3.18 -6.02
C PRO A 85 -1.66 -1.95 -6.30
N LEU A 86 -1.48 -0.87 -5.54
CA LEU A 86 -2.21 0.38 -5.75
C LEU A 86 -1.81 1.06 -7.08
N ALA A 87 -0.52 1.02 -7.45
CA ALA A 87 -0.04 1.58 -8.71
C ALA A 87 -0.57 0.82 -9.93
N ILE A 88 -0.78 -0.50 -9.83
CA ILE A 88 -1.46 -1.28 -10.87
C ILE A 88 -2.92 -0.82 -10.99
N LEU A 89 -3.62 -0.64 -9.85
CA LEU A 89 -5.04 -0.31 -9.85
C LEU A 89 -5.31 1.13 -10.33
N PHE A 90 -4.43 2.07 -9.99
CA PHE A 90 -4.57 3.50 -10.30
C PHE A 90 -3.46 4.00 -11.23
N PRO A 91 -3.51 3.69 -12.53
CA PRO A 91 -2.41 3.98 -13.48
C PRO A 91 -2.16 5.48 -13.73
N GLU A 92 -3.13 6.35 -13.42
CA GLU A 92 -3.01 7.80 -13.58
C GLU A 92 -2.53 8.52 -12.30
N VAL A 93 -2.29 7.77 -11.21
CA VAL A 93 -1.77 8.24 -9.92
C VAL A 93 -0.27 8.03 -9.86
N GLN A 94 0.48 8.98 -9.32
CA GLN A 94 1.93 8.90 -9.16
C GLN A 94 2.27 8.33 -7.77
N PHE A 95 3.04 7.27 -7.74
CA PHE A 95 3.47 6.60 -6.53
C PHE A 95 4.97 6.78 -6.29
N HIS A 96 5.33 7.28 -5.11
CA HIS A 96 6.69 7.32 -4.62
C HIS A 96 6.86 6.33 -3.47
N LEU A 97 7.64 5.27 -3.68
CA LEU A 97 7.83 4.18 -2.74
C LEU A 97 9.22 4.32 -2.08
N VAL A 98 9.25 4.42 -0.76
CA VAL A 98 10.52 4.59 -0.04
C VAL A 98 10.71 3.53 1.03
N ASP A 99 11.96 3.10 1.22
CA ASP A 99 12.37 2.24 2.34
C ASP A 99 13.81 2.60 2.74
N SER A 100 14.11 2.49 4.03
CA SER A 100 15.46 2.71 4.58
C SER A 100 16.44 1.57 4.29
N ILE A 101 15.98 0.50 3.65
CA ILE A 101 16.77 -0.68 3.29
C ILE A 101 16.90 -0.77 1.76
N GLY A 102 18.07 -0.38 1.24
CA GLY A 102 18.31 -0.31 -0.20
C GLY A 102 18.07 -1.62 -0.97
N LYS A 103 18.31 -2.78 -0.33
CA LYS A 103 18.02 -4.08 -0.96
C LYS A 103 16.53 -4.27 -1.26
N LYS A 104 15.65 -3.75 -0.41
CA LYS A 104 14.19 -3.80 -0.65
C LYS A 104 13.80 -2.91 -1.83
N ILE A 105 14.37 -1.73 -1.94
CA ILE A 105 14.14 -0.84 -3.08
C ILE A 105 14.61 -1.45 -4.40
N LYS A 106 15.69 -2.25 -4.39
CA LYS A 106 16.09 -3.03 -5.58
C LYS A 106 14.96 -3.99 -6.02
N VAL A 107 14.31 -4.66 -5.07
CA VAL A 107 13.15 -5.53 -5.37
C VAL A 107 12.01 -4.72 -5.96
N VAL A 108 11.65 -3.60 -5.32
CA VAL A 108 10.55 -2.74 -5.79
C VAL A 108 10.75 -2.28 -7.23
N ARG A 109 11.95 -1.79 -7.55
CA ARG A 109 12.32 -1.39 -8.93
C ARG A 109 12.23 -2.55 -9.91
N GLY A 110 12.79 -3.71 -9.54
CA GLY A 110 12.74 -4.90 -10.39
C GLY A 110 11.32 -5.43 -10.62
N VAL A 111 10.46 -5.39 -9.60
CA VAL A 111 9.04 -5.77 -9.75
C VAL A 111 8.33 -4.77 -10.65
N ALA A 112 8.48 -3.46 -10.42
CA ALA A 112 7.83 -2.42 -11.23
C ALA A 112 8.23 -2.50 -12.70
N GLU A 113 9.52 -2.71 -12.99
CA GLU A 113 10.06 -2.91 -14.34
C GLU A 113 9.49 -4.17 -15.00
N ALA A 114 9.53 -5.31 -14.30
CA ALA A 114 9.07 -6.60 -14.83
C ALA A 114 7.60 -6.61 -15.26
N ILE A 115 6.74 -5.85 -14.54
CA ILE A 115 5.31 -5.75 -14.84
C ILE A 115 4.96 -4.48 -15.66
N GLY A 116 5.96 -3.68 -16.04
CA GLY A 116 5.77 -2.51 -16.90
C GLY A 116 4.99 -1.38 -16.26
N LEU A 117 5.22 -1.10 -14.96
CA LEU A 117 4.68 0.10 -14.31
C LEU A 117 5.48 1.34 -14.72
N THR A 118 4.78 2.42 -15.05
CA THR A 118 5.37 3.70 -15.45
C THR A 118 5.07 4.84 -14.47
N ASN A 119 4.26 4.57 -13.47
CA ASN A 119 3.76 5.53 -12.48
C ASN A 119 4.35 5.29 -11.08
N VAL A 120 5.48 4.60 -11.00
CA VAL A 120 6.18 4.29 -9.74
C VAL A 120 7.59 4.85 -9.78
N GLU A 121 7.93 5.64 -8.77
CA GLU A 121 9.30 6.02 -8.40
C GLU A 121 9.66 5.30 -7.09
N ALA A 122 10.89 4.80 -6.95
CA ALA A 122 11.28 4.05 -5.76
C ALA A 122 12.68 4.46 -5.29
N ASP A 123 12.81 4.91 -4.02
CA ASP A 123 14.05 5.46 -3.50
C ASP A 123 14.46 4.90 -2.14
N HIS A 124 15.77 4.65 -2.05
CA HIS A 124 16.40 4.29 -0.80
C HIS A 124 16.60 5.53 0.06
N MET A 125 15.63 5.84 0.90
CA MET A 125 15.69 6.98 1.81
C MET A 125 14.76 6.78 3.02
N ARG A 126 14.96 7.60 4.04
CA ARG A 126 14.05 7.71 5.18
C ARG A 126 12.96 8.73 4.88
N ALA A 127 11.77 8.52 5.45
CA ALA A 127 10.64 9.42 5.25
C ALA A 127 10.94 10.88 5.63
N GLU A 128 11.74 11.10 6.69
CA GLU A 128 12.10 12.43 7.17
C GLU A 128 12.90 13.24 6.13
N GLN A 129 13.65 12.56 5.26
CA GLN A 129 14.53 13.17 4.25
C GLN A 129 13.78 13.65 3.00
N ILE A 130 12.49 13.35 2.89
CA ILE A 130 11.67 13.71 1.73
C ILE A 130 11.29 15.18 1.82
N ASP A 131 11.54 15.95 0.76
CA ASP A 131 11.18 17.37 0.65
C ASP A 131 9.89 17.63 -0.16
N TYR A 132 9.32 16.59 -0.76
CA TYR A 132 8.10 16.68 -1.57
C TYR A 132 6.83 16.61 -0.73
N LYS A 133 5.72 17.05 -1.34
CA LYS A 133 4.37 16.98 -0.78
C LYS A 133 3.52 15.95 -1.53
N TYR A 134 2.58 15.35 -0.80
CA TYR A 134 1.71 14.29 -1.32
C TYR A 134 0.27 14.54 -0.91
N ASP A 135 -0.65 14.03 -1.71
CA ASP A 135 -2.08 14.03 -1.36
C ASP A 135 -2.36 12.99 -0.26
N PHE A 136 -1.83 11.79 -0.44
CA PHE A 136 -1.93 10.73 0.57
C PHE A 136 -0.58 10.12 0.90
N ILE A 137 -0.46 9.67 2.14
CA ILE A 137 0.67 8.84 2.56
C ILE A 137 0.12 7.51 3.03
N VAL A 138 0.57 6.44 2.38
CA VAL A 138 0.19 5.06 2.69
C VAL A 138 1.31 4.34 3.41
N SER A 139 0.97 3.33 4.19
CA SER A 139 1.96 2.44 4.81
C SER A 139 1.31 1.16 5.30
N ARG A 140 2.14 0.16 5.60
CA ARG A 140 1.72 -1.10 6.21
C ARG A 140 2.76 -1.59 7.22
N ALA A 141 2.33 -1.80 8.47
CA ALA A 141 3.09 -2.47 9.53
C ALA A 141 4.52 -1.91 9.79
N VAL A 142 4.73 -0.60 9.69
CA VAL A 142 6.04 0.03 9.93
C VAL A 142 6.26 0.31 11.40
N THR A 143 5.39 1.14 12.01
CA THR A 143 5.50 1.54 13.42
C THR A 143 4.14 1.99 13.97
N ARG A 144 4.12 2.49 15.21
CA ARG A 144 2.92 3.08 15.84
C ARG A 144 2.57 4.42 15.18
N LEU A 145 1.28 4.76 15.18
CA LEU A 145 0.73 5.93 14.48
C LEU A 145 1.38 7.25 14.91
N ALA A 146 1.60 7.45 16.20
CA ALA A 146 2.20 8.69 16.72
C ALA A 146 3.62 8.91 16.18
N GLU A 147 4.44 7.87 16.21
CA GLU A 147 5.80 7.89 15.67
C GLU A 147 5.79 8.08 14.15
N PHE A 148 4.96 7.31 13.44
CA PHE A 148 4.80 7.44 11.99
C PHE A 148 4.45 8.87 11.58
N THR A 149 3.47 9.45 12.26
CA THR A 149 3.02 10.83 11.99
C THR A 149 4.15 11.85 12.20
N SER A 150 5.04 11.63 13.18
CA SER A 150 6.16 12.55 13.42
C SER A 150 7.11 12.65 12.24
N TRP A 151 7.26 11.59 11.44
CA TRP A 151 8.13 11.57 10.26
C TRP A 151 7.55 12.31 9.06
N ILE A 152 6.21 12.40 8.98
CA ILE A 152 5.53 12.78 7.73
C ILE A 152 4.58 13.97 7.85
N ARG A 153 4.37 14.53 9.05
CA ARG A 153 3.33 15.55 9.30
C ARG A 153 3.39 16.80 8.40
N ASN A 154 4.57 17.13 7.91
CA ASN A 154 4.78 18.29 7.06
C ASN A 154 4.83 17.98 5.57
N LYS A 155 4.43 16.75 5.15
CA LYS A 155 4.58 16.24 3.79
C LYS A 155 3.26 16.13 3.03
N PHE A 156 2.23 16.84 3.46
CA PHE A 156 0.92 16.86 2.80
C PHE A 156 0.73 18.12 1.97
N GLU A 157 0.08 17.97 0.81
CA GLU A 157 -0.42 19.09 0.04
C GLU A 157 -1.52 19.81 0.82
N LYS A 158 -1.60 21.14 0.65
CA LYS A 158 -2.59 21.95 1.36
C LYS A 158 -3.98 21.88 0.72
N GLN A 159 -4.04 21.55 -0.56
CA GLN A 159 -5.29 21.52 -1.31
C GLN A 159 -5.78 20.10 -1.47
N ASP A 160 -6.97 19.83 -0.94
CA ASP A 160 -7.67 18.57 -1.14
C ASP A 160 -8.29 18.53 -2.54
N LYS A 161 -8.02 17.47 -3.31
CA LYS A 161 -8.55 17.32 -4.67
C LYS A 161 -9.31 16.01 -4.93
N ASN A 162 -9.24 15.07 -3.99
CA ASN A 162 -9.73 13.69 -4.18
C ASN A 162 -11.07 13.38 -3.49
N GLY A 163 -11.88 14.38 -3.17
CA GLY A 163 -13.19 14.19 -2.55
C GLY A 163 -13.16 13.91 -1.04
N ILE A 164 -12.00 13.56 -0.49
CA ILE A 164 -11.72 13.47 0.95
C ILE A 164 -10.47 14.30 1.26
N PRO A 165 -10.31 14.80 2.50
CA PRO A 165 -9.10 15.51 2.91
C PRO A 165 -7.84 14.66 2.70
N ASN A 166 -6.75 15.34 2.34
CA ASN A 166 -5.44 14.72 2.26
C ASN A 166 -5.06 14.10 3.62
N GLY A 167 -4.36 12.97 3.62
CA GLY A 167 -4.10 12.32 4.89
C GLY A 167 -3.37 10.98 4.79
N ILE A 168 -3.34 10.31 5.92
CA ILE A 168 -2.71 9.00 6.08
C ILE A 168 -3.74 7.90 5.84
N LEU A 169 -3.38 6.91 5.04
CA LEU A 169 -4.12 5.67 4.82
C LEU A 169 -3.23 4.49 5.25
N TYR A 170 -3.42 4.02 6.46
CA TYR A 170 -2.52 3.07 7.09
C TYR A 170 -3.19 1.69 7.25
N LEU A 171 -2.61 0.66 6.66
CA LEU A 171 -3.06 -0.72 6.86
C LEU A 171 -2.58 -1.24 8.21
N LYS A 172 -3.51 -1.54 9.07
CA LYS A 172 -3.29 -1.99 10.45
C LYS A 172 -4.09 -3.25 10.76
N GLY A 173 -3.76 -3.89 11.88
CA GLY A 173 -4.49 -5.03 12.39
C GLY A 173 -4.42 -5.17 13.90
N GLY A 174 -5.36 -5.91 14.49
CA GLY A 174 -5.46 -6.14 15.93
C GLY A 174 -6.14 -5.01 16.68
N ASP A 175 -5.92 -4.93 18.00
CA ASP A 175 -6.49 -3.86 18.83
C ASP A 175 -5.66 -2.58 18.70
N LEU A 176 -6.29 -1.53 18.20
CA LEU A 176 -5.66 -0.24 17.91
C LEU A 176 -6.02 0.86 18.93
N LYS A 177 -6.82 0.56 19.96
CA LYS A 177 -7.36 1.55 20.89
C LYS A 177 -6.29 2.39 21.57
N GLU A 178 -5.27 1.73 22.14
CA GLU A 178 -4.18 2.44 22.82
C GLU A 178 -3.31 3.23 21.83
N GLU A 179 -3.03 2.67 20.66
CA GLU A 179 -2.26 3.35 19.61
C GLU A 179 -2.95 4.62 19.11
N ILE A 180 -4.26 4.56 18.89
CA ILE A 180 -5.07 5.71 18.48
C ILE A 180 -5.09 6.77 19.58
N LYS A 181 -5.31 6.37 20.82
CA LYS A 181 -5.33 7.28 21.98
C LYS A 181 -3.99 8.03 22.15
N GLU A 182 -2.88 7.31 22.04
CA GLU A 182 -1.54 7.90 22.11
C GLU A 182 -1.26 8.91 20.99
N SER A 183 -1.78 8.67 19.79
CA SER A 183 -1.56 9.56 18.65
C SER A 183 -2.19 10.93 18.80
N ARG A 184 -3.27 11.04 19.58
CA ARG A 184 -4.10 12.25 19.75
C ARG A 184 -4.66 12.80 18.43
N LEU A 185 -4.74 11.96 17.40
CA LEU A 185 -5.27 12.31 16.08
C LEU A 185 -6.75 11.93 15.98
N LYS A 186 -7.47 12.63 15.10
CA LYS A 186 -8.78 12.19 14.66
C LYS A 186 -8.57 11.00 13.70
N VAL A 187 -9.02 9.82 14.10
CA VAL A 187 -8.83 8.58 13.35
C VAL A 187 -10.18 7.98 13.01
N GLU A 188 -10.31 7.54 11.77
CA GLU A 188 -11.41 6.71 11.30
C GLU A 188 -10.88 5.30 10.99
N LEU A 189 -11.56 4.28 11.52
CA LEU A 189 -11.23 2.87 11.25
C LEU A 189 -12.26 2.26 10.31
N HIS A 190 -11.78 1.75 9.20
CA HIS A 190 -12.60 1.06 8.20
C HIS A 190 -12.24 -0.43 8.21
N PRO A 191 -13.10 -1.30 8.79
CA PRO A 191 -12.81 -2.73 8.87
C PRO A 191 -12.81 -3.36 7.48
N LEU A 192 -11.76 -4.10 7.15
CA LEU A 192 -11.64 -4.75 5.85
C LEU A 192 -12.58 -5.95 5.69
N SER A 193 -13.07 -6.52 6.80
CA SER A 193 -14.14 -7.52 6.81
C SER A 193 -15.50 -7.02 6.27
N SER A 194 -15.67 -5.69 6.16
CA SER A 194 -16.84 -5.10 5.48
C SER A 194 -16.75 -5.19 3.95
N TYR A 195 -15.58 -5.49 3.41
CA TYR A 195 -15.32 -5.53 1.97
C TYR A 195 -14.86 -6.90 1.47
N PHE A 196 -14.24 -7.70 2.32
CA PHE A 196 -13.64 -9.00 2.00
C PHE A 196 -14.18 -10.07 2.94
N GLU A 197 -14.50 -11.25 2.40
CA GLU A 197 -15.15 -12.36 3.13
C GLU A 197 -14.14 -13.27 3.86
N GLU A 198 -12.85 -13.18 3.51
CA GLU A 198 -11.82 -14.07 4.04
C GLU A 198 -11.50 -13.74 5.51
N ASP A 199 -11.44 -14.76 6.38
CA ASP A 199 -11.15 -14.66 7.83
C ASP A 199 -9.91 -13.83 8.15
N PHE A 200 -8.95 -13.77 7.21
CA PHE A 200 -7.75 -12.94 7.34
C PHE A 200 -8.08 -11.47 7.60
N PHE A 201 -9.22 -10.98 7.08
CA PHE A 201 -9.61 -9.57 7.20
C PHE A 201 -10.43 -9.24 8.43
N GLU A 202 -10.83 -10.21 9.26
CA GLU A 202 -11.63 -9.97 10.49
C GLU A 202 -10.97 -8.96 11.43
N THR A 203 -9.63 -8.96 11.49
CA THR A 203 -8.85 -8.09 12.37
C THR A 203 -8.06 -7.02 11.62
N LYS A 204 -8.38 -6.75 10.35
CA LYS A 204 -7.65 -5.80 9.51
C LYS A 204 -8.47 -4.55 9.22
N TYR A 205 -7.78 -3.42 9.16
CA TYR A 205 -8.39 -2.10 8.99
C TYR A 205 -7.59 -1.24 8.03
N VAL A 206 -8.29 -0.37 7.31
CA VAL A 206 -7.71 0.88 6.83
C VAL A 206 -7.92 1.91 7.94
N LEU A 207 -6.86 2.42 8.48
CA LEU A 207 -6.86 3.56 9.40
C LEU A 207 -6.68 4.82 8.56
N TYR A 208 -7.67 5.70 8.59
CA TYR A 208 -7.60 7.00 7.94
C TYR A 208 -7.50 8.11 8.98
N THR A 209 -6.61 9.07 8.73
CA THR A 209 -6.53 10.30 9.51
C THR A 209 -6.23 11.47 8.57
N PRO A 210 -7.12 12.48 8.51
CA PRO A 210 -6.86 13.70 7.73
C PRO A 210 -5.70 14.48 8.36
N MET A 211 -4.93 15.18 7.53
CA MET A 211 -3.70 15.89 7.94
C MET A 211 -3.68 17.36 7.49
#